data_9ab2318387d81940643898cfc5149909
#
_entry.id   9ab2318387d81940643898cfc5149909
#
_cell.length_a   1.000
_cell.length_b   1.000
_cell.length_c   1.000
_cell.angle_alpha   90.00
_cell.angle_beta   90.00
_cell.angle_gamma   90.00
#
_symmetry.space_group_name_H-M   'P 1'
#
loop_
_entity.id
_entity.type
_entity.pdbx_description
1 polymer ?
#
loop_
_entity_poly.entity_id
_entity_poly.type
_entity_poly.pdbx_seq_one_letter_code
_entity_poly.pdbx_strand_id
1 'polypeptide(L)'
;EPLAQLLWQGRDRQGRPLSQRPEQLAQTYVHAENGVATREEALQGAKDILAEEFSDDASIRKSLRTMLQKQGSLRSVAAQEEDSVYRLYYDFEEPLKRLQSHRVLAINRGEKEGFLKVSVKPGEESPLPRILRQVPDRHPYRALLREVAEDAWSRLLFPSLEREIRSDLTEAAAEQAIHTFALNLRPLLLPPPVKNQMTLGFDPAYRTGCKLAVVDETGK
;
A
#
# COMPACT_ATOMS: atom_id res chain seq x y z
N GLU A 1 8.04 -28.26 0.97
CA GLU A 1 6.97 -28.17 -0.06
C GLU A 1 5.97 -29.33 0.06
N PRO A 2 6.34 -30.66 0.09
CA PRO A 2 5.34 -31.73 0.17
C PRO A 2 4.47 -31.71 1.43
N LEU A 3 5.03 -31.29 2.59
CA LEU A 3 4.27 -31.11 3.83
C LEU A 3 3.22 -30.01 3.70
N ALA A 4 3.57 -28.87 3.07
CA ALA A 4 2.64 -27.76 2.82
C ALA A 4 1.45 -28.23 1.98
N GLN A 5 1.70 -28.99 0.90
CA GLN A 5 0.63 -29.55 0.05
C GLN A 5 -0.29 -30.50 0.82
N LEU A 6 0.27 -31.38 1.69
CA LEU A 6 -0.55 -32.27 2.54
C LEU A 6 -1.42 -31.48 3.53
N LEU A 7 -0.85 -30.45 4.15
CA LEU A 7 -1.57 -29.57 5.07
C LEU A 7 -2.67 -28.77 4.35
N TRP A 8 -2.40 -28.33 3.12
CA TRP A 8 -3.37 -27.62 2.29
C TRP A 8 -4.52 -28.51 1.84
N GLN A 9 -4.22 -29.74 1.37
CA GLN A 9 -5.24 -30.66 0.89
C GLN A 9 -6.05 -31.28 2.03
N GLY A 10 -5.46 -31.48 3.22
CA GLY A 10 -6.07 -32.12 4.37
C GLY A 10 -6.46 -33.59 4.12
N ARG A 11 -5.90 -34.21 3.07
CA ARG A 11 -6.23 -35.57 2.61
C ARG A 11 -4.97 -36.36 2.26
N ASP A 12 -5.07 -37.69 2.44
CA ASP A 12 -4.04 -38.63 2.01
C ASP A 12 -4.08 -38.84 0.46
N ARG A 13 -3.12 -39.61 -0.04
CA ARG A 13 -3.06 -39.95 -1.48
C ARG A 13 -4.28 -40.73 -1.98
N GLN A 14 -5.08 -41.27 -1.07
CA GLN A 14 -6.33 -42.01 -1.38
C GLN A 14 -7.58 -41.12 -1.22
N GLY A 15 -7.40 -39.81 -0.96
CA GLY A 15 -8.48 -38.84 -0.79
C GLY A 15 -9.20 -38.86 0.57
N ARG A 16 -8.70 -39.62 1.54
CA ARG A 16 -9.28 -39.71 2.90
C ARG A 16 -8.81 -38.55 3.75
N PRO A 17 -9.67 -37.94 4.60
CA PRO A 17 -9.27 -36.89 5.51
C PRO A 17 -8.13 -37.34 6.42
N LEU A 18 -7.12 -36.51 6.57
CA LEU A 18 -6.03 -36.75 7.50
C LEU A 18 -6.52 -36.56 8.94
N SER A 19 -6.15 -37.49 9.82
CA SER A 19 -6.47 -37.45 11.26
C SER A 19 -5.26 -37.21 12.14
N GLN A 20 -4.06 -37.26 11.58
CA GLN A 20 -2.80 -37.04 12.29
C GLN A 20 -2.63 -35.57 12.63
N ARG A 21 -1.95 -35.28 13.76
CA ARG A 21 -1.60 -33.90 14.11
C ARG A 21 -0.52 -33.36 13.16
N PRO A 22 -0.52 -32.06 12.84
CA PRO A 22 0.51 -31.45 11.97
C PRO A 22 1.93 -31.75 12.40
N GLU A 23 2.21 -31.78 13.72
CA GLU A 23 3.54 -32.06 14.26
C GLU A 23 3.98 -33.50 14.01
N GLN A 24 3.03 -34.45 14.00
CA GLN A 24 3.31 -35.84 13.67
C GLN A 24 3.61 -36.03 12.20
N LEU A 25 2.88 -35.31 11.33
CA LEU A 25 3.19 -35.29 9.89
C LEU A 25 4.57 -34.65 9.63
N ALA A 26 4.90 -33.58 10.31
CA ALA A 26 6.16 -32.88 10.14
C ALA A 26 7.36 -33.77 10.48
N GLN A 27 7.21 -34.73 11.40
CA GLN A 27 8.30 -35.65 11.78
C GLN A 27 8.82 -36.47 10.59
N THR A 28 7.98 -36.78 9.59
CA THR A 28 8.39 -37.55 8.41
C THR A 28 9.16 -36.71 7.39
N TYR A 29 9.23 -35.39 7.58
CA TYR A 29 9.91 -34.43 6.72
C TYR A 29 11.14 -33.79 7.36
N VAL A 30 11.61 -34.34 8.47
CA VAL A 30 12.87 -33.93 9.09
C VAL A 30 14.04 -34.52 8.30
N HIS A 31 14.86 -33.68 7.72
CA HIS A 31 16.05 -34.04 6.94
C HIS A 31 17.19 -33.07 7.27
N ALA A 32 18.03 -33.43 8.23
CA ALA A 32 19.13 -32.58 8.69
C ALA A 32 20.10 -32.20 7.55
N GLU A 33 20.32 -33.10 6.58
CA GLU A 33 21.14 -32.85 5.40
C GLU A 33 20.61 -31.74 4.49
N ASN A 34 19.29 -31.47 4.54
CA ASN A 34 18.62 -30.44 3.75
C ASN A 34 18.32 -29.17 4.57
N GLY A 35 18.94 -29.02 5.75
CA GLY A 35 18.78 -27.85 6.60
C GLY A 35 17.50 -27.83 7.45
N VAL A 36 16.79 -28.97 7.55
CA VAL A 36 15.59 -29.13 8.38
C VAL A 36 15.91 -30.14 9.48
N ALA A 37 16.39 -29.66 10.61
CA ALA A 37 16.89 -30.51 11.69
C ALA A 37 15.80 -30.96 12.66
N THR A 38 14.70 -30.20 12.77
CA THR A 38 13.62 -30.46 13.73
C THR A 38 12.26 -30.49 13.05
N ARG A 39 11.27 -31.12 13.69
CA ARG A 39 9.88 -31.13 13.24
C ARG A 39 9.24 -29.74 13.27
N GLU A 40 9.68 -28.92 14.23
CA GLU A 40 9.24 -27.53 14.37
C GLU A 40 9.69 -26.71 13.16
N GLU A 41 10.93 -26.86 12.71
CA GLU A 41 11.45 -26.23 11.48
C GLU A 41 10.72 -26.73 10.22
N ALA A 42 10.45 -28.06 10.13
CA ALA A 42 9.67 -28.62 9.04
C ALA A 42 8.26 -28.02 8.97
N LEU A 43 7.59 -27.88 10.12
CA LEU A 43 6.25 -27.32 10.20
C LEU A 43 6.24 -25.82 9.91
N GLN A 44 7.23 -25.08 10.43
CA GLN A 44 7.35 -23.64 10.18
C GLN A 44 7.61 -23.38 8.70
N GLY A 45 8.54 -24.09 8.07
CA GLY A 45 8.79 -23.96 6.64
C GLY A 45 7.55 -24.31 5.78
N ALA A 46 6.71 -25.27 6.21
CA ALA A 46 5.45 -25.54 5.54
C ALA A 46 4.43 -24.41 5.71
N LYS A 47 4.37 -23.80 6.90
CA LYS A 47 3.53 -22.61 7.15
C LYS A 47 3.97 -21.41 6.31
N ASP A 48 5.28 -21.18 6.19
CA ASP A 48 5.85 -20.08 5.39
C ASP A 48 5.48 -20.24 3.90
N ILE A 49 5.62 -21.45 3.34
CA ILE A 49 5.21 -21.74 1.96
C ILE A 49 3.71 -21.46 1.76
N LEU A 50 2.86 -21.92 2.67
CA LEU A 50 1.42 -21.67 2.58
C LEU A 50 1.06 -20.18 2.72
N ALA A 51 1.82 -19.44 3.55
CA ALA A 51 1.64 -17.99 3.67
C ALA A 51 2.01 -17.26 2.37
N GLU A 52 3.08 -17.72 1.68
CA GLU A 52 3.47 -17.21 0.37
C GLU A 52 2.41 -17.55 -0.69
N GLU A 53 1.88 -18.79 -0.71
CA GLU A 53 0.80 -19.18 -1.62
C GLU A 53 -0.44 -18.30 -1.44
N PHE A 54 -0.85 -17.99 -0.19
CA PHE A 54 -1.92 -17.02 0.08
C PHE A 54 -1.58 -15.62 -0.43
N SER A 55 -0.33 -15.20 -0.27
CA SER A 55 0.12 -13.88 -0.70
C SER A 55 0.16 -13.72 -2.21
N ASP A 56 0.46 -14.78 -2.94
CA ASP A 56 0.59 -14.77 -4.40
C ASP A 56 -0.74 -15.00 -5.13
N ASP A 57 -1.79 -15.45 -4.43
CA ASP A 57 -3.11 -15.64 -5.03
C ASP A 57 -3.72 -14.31 -5.47
N ALA A 58 -3.85 -14.13 -6.79
CA ALA A 58 -4.38 -12.93 -7.40
C ALA A 58 -5.83 -12.62 -6.98
N SER A 59 -6.64 -13.64 -6.70
CA SER A 59 -8.04 -13.48 -6.30
C SER A 59 -8.17 -12.99 -4.86
N ILE A 60 -7.33 -13.50 -3.97
CA ILE A 60 -7.19 -13.04 -2.58
C ILE A 60 -6.73 -11.59 -2.58
N ARG A 61 -5.64 -11.27 -3.27
CA ARG A 61 -5.10 -9.89 -3.38
C ARG A 61 -6.16 -8.92 -3.89
N LYS A 62 -6.84 -9.24 -4.98
CA LYS A 62 -7.91 -8.40 -5.55
C LYS A 62 -9.04 -8.16 -4.56
N SER A 63 -9.47 -9.22 -3.86
CA SER A 63 -10.55 -9.13 -2.86
C SER A 63 -10.17 -8.25 -1.68
N LEU A 64 -8.95 -8.43 -1.14
CA LEU A 64 -8.41 -7.64 -0.03
C LEU A 64 -8.17 -6.18 -0.41
N ARG A 65 -7.60 -5.93 -1.60
CA ARG A 65 -7.42 -4.57 -2.12
C ARG A 65 -8.75 -3.83 -2.24
N THR A 66 -9.78 -4.51 -2.77
CA THR A 66 -11.13 -3.94 -2.86
C THR A 66 -11.71 -3.63 -1.47
N MET A 67 -11.48 -4.51 -0.50
CA MET A 67 -11.89 -4.29 0.89
C MET A 67 -11.21 -3.05 1.47
N LEU A 68 -9.89 -2.97 1.37
CA LEU A 68 -9.11 -1.83 1.88
C LEU A 68 -9.52 -0.52 1.21
N GLN A 69 -9.69 -0.49 -0.11
CA GLN A 69 -10.17 0.70 -0.83
C GLN A 69 -11.56 1.15 -0.38
N LYS A 70 -12.42 0.21 0.03
CA LYS A 70 -13.78 0.52 0.49
C LYS A 70 -13.88 0.98 1.93
N GLN A 71 -13.08 0.42 2.81
CA GLN A 71 -13.22 0.56 4.27
C GLN A 71 -11.97 1.12 4.95
N GLY A 72 -10.83 1.11 4.27
CA GLY A 72 -9.59 1.61 4.82
C GLY A 72 -9.56 3.13 4.91
N SER A 73 -8.71 3.63 5.79
CA SER A 73 -8.41 5.05 5.98
C SER A 73 -6.91 5.31 5.86
N LEU A 74 -6.56 6.52 5.43
CA LEU A 74 -5.19 7.02 5.53
C LEU A 74 -5.04 7.71 6.89
N ARG A 75 -4.08 7.25 7.67
CA ARG A 75 -3.73 7.82 8.96
C ARG A 75 -2.38 8.54 8.84
N SER A 76 -2.31 9.77 9.32
CA SER A 76 -1.08 10.53 9.46
C SER A 76 -0.93 11.01 10.90
N VAL A 77 0.28 10.86 11.45
CA VAL A 77 0.63 11.31 12.79
C VAL A 77 1.93 12.08 12.76
N ALA A 78 2.12 12.99 13.71
CA ALA A 78 3.38 13.70 13.88
C ALA A 78 4.54 12.71 14.08
N ALA A 79 5.63 12.90 13.36
CA ALA A 79 6.87 12.16 13.54
C ALA A 79 7.82 12.90 14.52
N GLN A 80 7.60 14.20 14.69
CA GLN A 80 8.38 15.12 15.52
C GLN A 80 7.43 16.05 16.27
N GLU A 81 7.85 16.57 17.41
CA GLU A 81 7.07 17.53 18.21
C GLU A 81 7.18 18.97 17.69
N GLU A 82 8.04 19.20 16.71
CA GLU A 82 8.28 20.52 16.11
C GLU A 82 7.07 20.99 15.30
N ASP A 83 6.71 22.27 15.43
CA ASP A 83 5.64 22.88 14.66
C ASP A 83 6.06 23.09 13.19
N SER A 84 5.19 22.74 12.26
CA SER A 84 5.45 22.84 10.84
C SER A 84 4.21 23.23 10.06
N VAL A 85 4.39 23.50 8.77
CA VAL A 85 3.27 23.73 7.82
C VAL A 85 2.35 22.50 7.69
N TYR A 86 2.78 21.33 8.20
CA TYR A 86 2.02 20.08 8.17
C TYR A 86 1.19 19.82 9.43
N ARG A 87 1.09 20.79 10.35
CA ARG A 87 0.36 20.67 11.63
C ARG A 87 -1.07 20.15 11.48
N LEU A 88 -1.76 20.49 10.40
CA LEU A 88 -3.11 19.97 10.10
C LEU A 88 -3.17 18.46 9.91
N TYR A 89 -2.03 17.82 9.67
CA TYR A 89 -1.90 16.38 9.45
C TYR A 89 -1.21 15.65 10.60
N TYR A 90 -0.94 16.29 11.74
CA TYR A 90 -0.28 15.68 12.91
C TYR A 90 -1.15 14.68 13.64
N ASP A 91 -2.46 14.77 13.49
CA ASP A 91 -3.46 13.80 13.95
C ASP A 91 -4.60 13.76 12.94
N PHE A 92 -4.35 13.14 11.82
CA PHE A 92 -5.28 13.13 10.69
C PHE A 92 -5.65 11.70 10.32
N GLU A 93 -6.95 11.48 10.11
CA GLU A 93 -7.46 10.22 9.55
C GLU A 93 -8.64 10.49 8.63
N GLU A 94 -8.60 9.96 7.42
CA GLU A 94 -9.67 10.10 6.44
C GLU A 94 -9.85 8.81 5.64
N PRO A 95 -11.11 8.37 5.39
CA PRO A 95 -11.38 7.23 4.51
C PRO A 95 -10.77 7.41 3.13
N LEU A 96 -10.12 6.36 2.59
CA LEU A 96 -9.45 6.39 1.29
C LEU A 96 -10.35 6.89 0.16
N LYS A 97 -11.64 6.57 0.21
CA LYS A 97 -12.66 7.01 -0.79
C LYS A 97 -12.89 8.51 -0.84
N ARG A 98 -12.65 9.23 0.26
CA ARG A 98 -12.94 10.66 0.39
C ARG A 98 -11.69 11.52 0.32
N LEU A 99 -10.54 10.87 0.29
CA LEU A 99 -9.25 11.53 0.37
C LEU A 99 -9.01 12.39 -0.88
N GLN A 100 -8.81 13.69 -0.66
CA GLN A 100 -8.59 14.66 -1.72
C GLN A 100 -7.14 14.65 -2.20
N SER A 101 -6.92 14.82 -3.51
CA SER A 101 -5.59 14.77 -4.14
C SER A 101 -4.57 15.72 -3.51
N HIS A 102 -4.98 16.96 -3.18
CA HIS A 102 -4.08 17.93 -2.55
C HIS A 102 -3.63 17.49 -1.15
N ARG A 103 -4.48 16.76 -0.39
CA ARG A 103 -4.12 16.21 0.91
C ARG A 103 -3.12 15.07 0.78
N VAL A 104 -3.30 14.17 -0.19
CA VAL A 104 -2.35 13.09 -0.49
C VAL A 104 -0.98 13.68 -0.76
N LEU A 105 -0.87 14.68 -1.63
CA LEU A 105 0.40 15.31 -1.99
C LEU A 105 1.04 16.04 -0.80
N ALA A 106 0.23 16.75 0.01
CA ALA A 106 0.72 17.44 1.21
C ALA A 106 1.24 16.45 2.26
N ILE A 107 0.50 15.37 2.53
CA ILE A 107 0.88 14.33 3.47
C ILE A 107 2.15 13.60 3.01
N ASN A 108 2.25 13.24 1.73
CA ASN A 108 3.44 12.61 1.16
C ASN A 108 4.68 13.51 1.25
N ARG A 109 4.50 14.83 1.06
CA ARG A 109 5.59 15.81 1.24
C ARG A 109 6.02 15.86 2.71
N GLY A 110 5.08 15.98 3.66
CA GLY A 110 5.37 16.00 5.08
C GLY A 110 6.06 14.74 5.57
N GLU A 111 5.71 13.56 5.02
CA GLU A 111 6.41 12.30 5.30
C GLU A 111 7.84 12.32 4.74
N LYS A 112 8.01 12.76 3.48
CA LYS A 112 9.34 12.86 2.84
C LYS A 112 10.27 13.83 3.58
N GLU A 113 9.72 14.90 4.15
CA GLU A 113 10.46 15.91 4.94
C GLU A 113 10.65 15.47 6.41
N GLY A 114 10.11 14.30 6.81
CA GLY A 114 10.31 13.73 8.14
C GLY A 114 9.39 14.27 9.25
N PHE A 115 8.38 15.09 8.91
CA PHE A 115 7.42 15.63 9.89
C PHE A 115 6.25 14.70 10.17
N LEU A 116 5.94 13.79 9.25
CA LEU A 116 4.79 12.89 9.35
C LEU A 116 5.20 11.42 9.27
N LYS A 117 4.46 10.57 9.98
CA LYS A 117 4.41 9.12 9.76
C LYS A 117 3.05 8.78 9.19
N VAL A 118 3.05 8.09 8.05
CA VAL A 118 1.83 7.82 7.29
C VAL A 118 1.62 6.32 7.16
N SER A 119 0.39 5.87 7.38
CA SER A 119 0.00 4.47 7.26
C SER A 119 -1.44 4.35 6.75
N VAL A 120 -1.74 3.22 6.14
CA VAL A 120 -3.11 2.83 5.84
C VAL A 120 -3.62 2.00 7.01
N LYS A 121 -4.82 2.31 7.51
CA LYS A 121 -5.53 1.46 8.46
C LYS A 121 -6.53 0.60 7.72
N PRO A 122 -6.52 -0.72 7.92
CA PRO A 122 -7.62 -1.56 7.46
C PRO A 122 -8.90 -1.17 8.20
N GLY A 123 -10.06 -1.33 7.56
CA GLY A 123 -11.34 -1.13 8.21
C GLY A 123 -11.62 -2.18 9.29
N GLU A 124 -12.83 -2.18 9.82
CA GLU A 124 -13.26 -3.09 10.89
C GLU A 124 -13.46 -4.54 10.42
N GLU A 125 -13.66 -4.77 9.11
CA GLU A 125 -13.89 -6.11 8.57
C GLU A 125 -12.60 -6.95 8.60
N SER A 126 -12.71 -8.14 9.18
CA SER A 126 -11.59 -9.09 9.21
C SER A 126 -11.21 -9.55 7.79
N PRO A 127 -9.91 -9.57 7.43
CA PRO A 127 -9.43 -10.09 6.15
C PRO A 127 -9.53 -11.62 6.03
N LEU A 128 -9.55 -12.32 7.16
CA LEU A 128 -9.43 -13.78 7.25
C LEU A 128 -10.49 -14.55 6.44
N PRO A 129 -11.79 -14.18 6.45
CA PRO A 129 -12.79 -14.87 5.63
C PRO A 129 -12.49 -14.81 4.12
N ARG A 130 -11.80 -13.75 3.68
CA ARG A 130 -11.41 -13.58 2.27
C ARG A 130 -10.20 -14.43 1.91
N ILE A 131 -9.22 -14.53 2.82
CA ILE A 131 -8.03 -15.37 2.64
C ILE A 131 -8.43 -16.84 2.69
N LEU A 132 -9.25 -17.24 3.66
CA LEU A 132 -9.67 -18.62 3.88
C LEU A 132 -10.86 -19.05 3.00
N ARG A 133 -11.26 -18.25 2.01
CA ARG A 133 -12.44 -18.52 1.18
C ARG A 133 -12.41 -19.90 0.50
N GLN A 134 -11.22 -20.38 0.15
CA GLN A 134 -11.03 -21.68 -0.52
C GLN A 134 -10.90 -22.84 0.48
N VAL A 135 -10.79 -22.55 1.79
CA VAL A 135 -10.63 -23.56 2.84
C VAL A 135 -12.00 -23.97 3.38
N PRO A 136 -12.45 -25.22 3.20
CA PRO A 136 -13.73 -25.68 3.71
C PRO A 136 -13.83 -25.57 5.24
N ASP A 137 -15.03 -25.35 5.78
CA ASP A 137 -15.21 -25.24 7.24
C ASP A 137 -14.84 -26.52 8.00
N ARG A 138 -15.00 -27.68 7.37
CA ARG A 138 -14.66 -29.00 7.95
C ARG A 138 -13.24 -29.45 7.61
N HIS A 139 -12.36 -28.52 7.21
CA HIS A 139 -10.97 -28.86 6.90
C HIS A 139 -10.23 -29.34 8.15
N PRO A 140 -9.51 -30.49 8.13
CA PRO A 140 -8.87 -31.04 9.34
C PRO A 140 -7.84 -30.10 9.98
N TYR A 141 -7.17 -29.27 9.17
CA TYR A 141 -6.14 -28.31 9.63
C TYR A 141 -6.61 -26.86 9.57
N ARG A 142 -7.93 -26.62 9.66
CA ARG A 142 -8.46 -25.25 9.56
C ARG A 142 -7.86 -24.27 10.60
N ALA A 143 -7.61 -24.74 11.83
CA ALA A 143 -6.98 -23.92 12.85
C ALA A 143 -5.56 -23.48 12.46
N LEU A 144 -4.75 -24.42 11.94
CA LEU A 144 -3.40 -24.12 11.45
C LEU A 144 -3.45 -23.20 10.24
N LEU A 145 -4.33 -23.44 9.26
CA LEU A 145 -4.47 -22.58 8.09
C LEU A 145 -4.94 -21.17 8.45
N ARG A 146 -5.70 -21.03 9.55
CA ARG A 146 -6.07 -19.71 10.08
C ARG A 146 -4.86 -18.97 10.63
N GLU A 147 -4.01 -19.63 11.42
CA GLU A 147 -2.74 -19.03 11.89
C GLU A 147 -1.85 -18.59 10.71
N VAL A 148 -1.74 -19.44 9.68
CA VAL A 148 -1.00 -19.12 8.46
C VAL A 148 -1.62 -17.92 7.74
N ALA A 149 -2.94 -17.84 7.67
CA ALA A 149 -3.62 -16.70 7.05
C ALA A 149 -3.44 -15.39 7.84
N GLU A 150 -3.39 -15.46 9.18
CA GLU A 150 -3.08 -14.31 10.06
C GLU A 150 -1.63 -13.82 9.84
N ASP A 151 -0.67 -14.75 9.74
CA ASP A 151 0.72 -14.43 9.40
C ASP A 151 0.84 -13.86 7.98
N ALA A 152 0.26 -14.52 6.98
CA ALA A 152 0.25 -14.05 5.59
C ALA A 152 -0.33 -12.63 5.48
N TRP A 153 -1.41 -12.34 6.22
CA TRP A 153 -1.98 -11.01 6.27
C TRP A 153 -1.03 -9.99 6.84
N SER A 154 -0.50 -10.23 8.02
CA SER A 154 0.29 -9.23 8.76
C SER A 154 1.67 -8.99 8.17
N ARG A 155 2.32 -10.05 7.68
CA ARG A 155 3.71 -10.03 7.21
C ARG A 155 3.85 -9.78 5.70
N LEU A 156 2.94 -10.30 4.89
CA LEU A 156 3.08 -10.29 3.43
C LEU A 156 2.01 -9.44 2.73
N LEU A 157 0.72 -9.77 2.92
CA LEU A 157 -0.38 -9.17 2.16
C LEU A 157 -0.61 -7.71 2.51
N PHE A 158 -0.79 -7.39 3.79
CA PHE A 158 -1.13 -6.03 4.19
C PHE A 158 -0.03 -5.01 3.87
N PRO A 159 1.27 -5.26 4.19
CA PRO A 159 2.34 -4.31 3.85
C PRO A 159 2.52 -4.12 2.32
N SER A 160 2.27 -5.17 1.54
CA SER A 160 2.32 -5.10 0.08
C SER A 160 1.15 -4.28 -0.48
N LEU A 161 -0.09 -4.57 -0.04
CA LEU A 161 -1.29 -3.86 -0.46
C LEU A 161 -1.32 -2.40 0.01
N GLU A 162 -0.78 -2.10 1.19
CA GLU A 162 -0.61 -0.74 1.68
C GLU A 162 0.26 0.08 0.73
N ARG A 163 1.42 -0.47 0.32
CA ARG A 163 2.32 0.19 -0.65
C ARG A 163 1.65 0.40 -2.00
N GLU A 164 0.94 -0.59 -2.51
CA GLU A 164 0.18 -0.48 -3.77
C GLU A 164 -0.87 0.64 -3.69
N ILE A 165 -1.71 0.64 -2.64
CA ILE A 165 -2.76 1.64 -2.44
C ILE A 165 -2.16 3.04 -2.33
N ARG A 166 -1.06 3.21 -1.58
CA ARG A 166 -0.39 4.50 -1.45
C ARG A 166 0.22 4.97 -2.76
N SER A 167 0.77 4.06 -3.56
CA SER A 167 1.27 4.37 -4.90
C SER A 167 0.14 4.84 -5.83
N ASP A 168 -0.97 4.11 -5.87
CA ASP A 168 -2.14 4.47 -6.69
C ASP A 168 -2.70 5.84 -6.30
N LEU A 169 -2.83 6.11 -4.98
CA LEU A 169 -3.30 7.40 -4.48
C LEU A 169 -2.37 8.54 -4.91
N THR A 170 -1.07 8.30 -4.87
CA THR A 170 -0.05 9.29 -5.24
C THR A 170 -0.11 9.59 -6.74
N GLU A 171 -0.21 8.56 -7.57
CA GLU A 171 -0.29 8.68 -9.02
C GLU A 171 -1.56 9.44 -9.44
N ALA A 172 -2.72 9.04 -8.93
CA ALA A 172 -3.98 9.72 -9.20
C ALA A 172 -3.97 11.19 -8.72
N ALA A 173 -3.35 11.44 -7.55
CA ALA A 173 -3.23 12.80 -7.03
C ALA A 173 -2.28 13.68 -7.87
N ALA A 174 -1.18 13.11 -8.38
CA ALA A 174 -0.24 13.81 -9.25
C ALA A 174 -0.88 14.15 -10.61
N GLU A 175 -1.60 13.20 -11.23
CA GLU A 175 -2.33 13.46 -12.48
C GLU A 175 -3.36 14.59 -12.33
N GLN A 176 -4.15 14.55 -11.24
CA GLN A 176 -5.13 15.60 -10.96
C GLN A 176 -4.47 16.96 -10.74
N ALA A 177 -3.32 17.00 -10.06
CA ALA A 177 -2.57 18.23 -9.84
C ALA A 177 -2.01 18.82 -11.14
N ILE A 178 -1.46 17.98 -12.02
CA ILE A 178 -0.95 18.37 -13.34
C ILE A 178 -2.11 18.93 -14.20
N HIS A 179 -3.25 18.24 -14.20
CA HIS A 179 -4.43 18.71 -14.93
C HIS A 179 -4.91 20.08 -14.43
N THR A 180 -5.03 20.25 -13.12
CA THR A 180 -5.44 21.52 -12.49
C THR A 180 -4.44 22.63 -12.79
N PHE A 181 -3.12 22.34 -12.73
CA PHE A 181 -2.07 23.27 -13.08
C PHE A 181 -2.19 23.73 -14.53
N ALA A 182 -2.39 22.79 -15.47
CA ALA A 182 -2.54 23.11 -16.90
C ALA A 182 -3.75 24.01 -17.17
N LEU A 183 -4.88 23.74 -16.51
CA LEU A 183 -6.09 24.59 -16.60
C LEU A 183 -5.83 26.00 -16.08
N ASN A 184 -5.10 26.17 -15.00
CA ASN A 184 -4.80 27.47 -14.39
C ASN A 184 -3.72 28.22 -15.19
N LEU A 185 -2.75 27.52 -15.76
CA LEU A 185 -1.65 28.11 -16.52
C LEU A 185 -2.13 28.71 -17.85
N ARG A 186 -3.05 28.03 -18.53
CA ARG A 186 -3.53 28.46 -19.86
C ARG A 186 -4.05 29.90 -19.88
N PRO A 187 -4.96 30.35 -18.99
CA PRO A 187 -5.43 31.74 -18.96
C PRO A 187 -4.31 32.75 -18.64
N LEU A 188 -3.30 32.33 -17.87
CA LEU A 188 -2.16 33.19 -17.53
C LEU A 188 -1.22 33.40 -18.73
N LEU A 189 -1.03 32.38 -19.56
CA LEU A 189 -0.21 32.43 -20.75
C LEU A 189 -0.90 33.08 -21.95
N LEU A 190 -2.24 33.12 -21.96
CA LEU A 190 -3.06 33.66 -23.05
C LEU A 190 -3.82 34.94 -22.67
N PRO A 191 -3.35 35.83 -21.75
CA PRO A 191 -3.99 37.12 -21.58
C PRO A 191 -3.86 37.91 -22.89
N PRO A 192 -4.84 38.72 -23.28
CA PRO A 192 -4.73 39.57 -24.45
C PRO A 192 -3.56 40.54 -24.26
N PRO A 193 -2.74 40.78 -25.30
CA PRO A 193 -1.59 41.68 -25.22
C PRO A 193 -2.06 43.11 -24.90
N VAL A 194 -1.28 43.82 -24.09
CA VAL A 194 -1.49 45.24 -23.88
C VAL A 194 -1.15 45.95 -25.19
N LYS A 195 -2.15 46.58 -25.81
CA LYS A 195 -2.00 47.22 -27.13
C LYS A 195 -1.34 48.59 -26.99
N ASN A 196 -0.44 48.89 -27.94
CA ASN A 196 0.18 50.21 -28.10
C ASN A 196 0.91 50.73 -26.86
N GLN A 197 1.56 49.87 -26.14
CA GLN A 197 2.37 50.24 -24.97
C GLN A 197 3.70 49.47 -24.93
N MET A 198 4.77 50.19 -24.66
CA MET A 198 6.04 49.58 -24.32
C MET A 198 5.93 48.98 -22.89
N THR A 199 6.25 47.73 -22.75
CA THR A 199 6.09 47.01 -21.49
C THR A 199 7.44 46.52 -20.94
N LEU A 200 7.73 46.82 -19.67
CA LEU A 200 8.87 46.29 -18.94
C LEU A 200 8.41 45.12 -18.07
N GLY A 201 8.83 43.92 -18.40
CA GLY A 201 8.70 42.72 -17.55
C GLY A 201 9.81 42.70 -16.52
N PHE A 202 9.43 42.52 -15.25
CA PHE A 202 10.36 42.49 -14.12
C PHE A 202 10.09 41.21 -13.31
N ASP A 203 11.09 40.32 -13.25
CA ASP A 203 11.06 39.08 -12.46
C ASP A 203 12.09 39.18 -11.31
N PRO A 204 11.66 39.49 -10.08
CA PRO A 204 12.55 39.61 -8.93
C PRO A 204 13.00 38.23 -8.44
N ALA A 205 14.30 37.97 -8.49
CA ALA A 205 14.88 36.74 -7.95
C ALA A 205 15.68 36.99 -6.68
N TYR A 206 15.47 36.18 -5.65
CA TYR A 206 16.13 36.37 -4.33
C TYR A 206 17.65 36.11 -4.34
N ARG A 207 18.18 35.29 -5.25
CA ARG A 207 19.58 34.85 -5.24
C ARG A 207 20.41 35.32 -6.45
N THR A 208 19.81 35.49 -7.61
CA THR A 208 20.52 35.68 -8.87
C THR A 208 20.34 37.04 -9.51
N GLY A 209 19.73 37.97 -8.78
CA GLY A 209 19.37 39.29 -9.31
C GLY A 209 18.11 39.26 -10.16
N CYS A 210 17.60 40.45 -10.51
CA CYS A 210 16.37 40.61 -11.27
C CYS A 210 16.58 40.30 -12.76
N LYS A 211 15.61 39.62 -13.37
CA LYS A 211 15.53 39.48 -14.82
C LYS A 211 14.62 40.58 -15.38
N LEU A 212 15.07 41.26 -16.39
CA LEU A 212 14.35 42.35 -17.05
C LEU A 212 14.16 42.01 -18.51
N ALA A 213 12.97 42.26 -19.02
CA ALA A 213 12.68 42.17 -20.45
C ALA A 213 11.85 43.39 -20.88
N VAL A 214 12.25 44.07 -21.91
CA VAL A 214 11.49 45.18 -22.49
C VAL A 214 10.93 44.71 -23.84
N VAL A 215 9.64 44.88 -24.03
CA VAL A 215 8.96 44.58 -25.30
C VAL A 215 8.30 45.84 -25.82
N ASP A 216 8.31 45.99 -27.16
CA ASP A 216 7.67 47.09 -27.84
C ASP A 216 6.15 46.93 -27.92
N GLU A 217 5.50 47.87 -28.64
CA GLU A 217 4.04 47.87 -28.85
C GLU A 217 3.52 46.62 -29.58
N THR A 218 4.38 45.88 -30.26
CA THR A 218 4.06 44.64 -30.99
C THR A 218 4.37 43.37 -30.20
N GLY A 219 4.96 43.50 -28.98
CA GLY A 219 5.36 42.38 -28.13
C GLY A 219 6.73 41.79 -28.50
N LYS A 220 7.58 42.52 -29.23
CA LYS A 220 8.93 42.11 -29.60
C LYS A 220 9.99 42.79 -28.75
#